data_32ce6a49c190e39b66104e04ca0f47de
#
_entry.id   32ce6a49c190e39b66104e04ca0f47de
#
_cell.length_a   1.000
_cell.length_b   1.000
_cell.length_c   1.000
_cell.angle_alpha   90.00
_cell.angle_beta   90.00
_cell.angle_gamma   90.00
#
_symmetry.space_group_name_H-M   'P 1'
#
loop_
_entity.id
_entity.type
_entity.pdbx_description
1 polymer ?
#
loop_
_entity_poly.entity_id
_entity_poly.type
_entity_poly.pdbx_seq_one_letter_code
_entity_poly.pdbx_strand_id
1 'polypeptide(L)'
;MSSFTTSRFPTLPLGQVKQSGAEIVSGDASSSFEITNEALIEGVKVGDREALSSLFRRFAHLIRNIGERILRDRVEADDLVQEVFLYIHRKSVLFDSAKGSARSWVVQVAYTQAFLRRRLLKSHGFYLSAIADRSPETDCQPYSGAEYDQSVEGLFGRSSWHKALETLTEEQRETLRLHFFEGYTFAEIAEKLNQTHTNVRHHHYRGLEKLRKQLSEDELNKRSST
;
A
#
# COMPACT_ATOMS: atom_id res chain seq x y z
N MET A 1 31.75 44.42 -31.09
CA MET A 1 32.66 43.46 -31.74
C MET A 1 33.20 42.53 -30.66
N SER A 2 32.63 41.38 -30.51
CA SER A 2 33.14 40.36 -29.58
C SER A 2 32.82 39.00 -30.17
N SER A 3 33.88 38.27 -30.44
CA SER A 3 33.95 37.03 -31.19
C SER A 3 33.52 35.86 -30.35
N PHE A 4 32.56 35.06 -30.83
CA PHE A 4 32.19 33.77 -30.24
C PHE A 4 33.21 32.71 -30.65
N THR A 5 33.86 32.10 -29.68
CA THR A 5 34.79 30.98 -29.87
C THR A 5 34.02 29.67 -29.82
N THR A 6 33.97 29.00 -30.95
CA THR A 6 33.36 27.68 -31.12
C THR A 6 34.29 26.60 -30.55
N SER A 7 33.87 25.90 -29.50
CA SER A 7 34.62 24.77 -28.96
C SER A 7 34.27 23.49 -29.74
N ARG A 8 35.28 22.90 -30.39
CA ARG A 8 35.20 21.62 -31.11
C ARG A 8 35.24 20.43 -30.14
N PHE A 9 34.28 19.56 -30.24
CA PHE A 9 34.34 18.22 -29.62
C PHE A 9 35.21 17.27 -30.48
N PRO A 10 36.09 16.45 -29.89
CA PRO A 10 36.85 15.46 -30.64
C PRO A 10 36.02 14.23 -30.96
N THR A 11 36.02 13.84 -32.22
CA THR A 11 35.43 12.60 -32.74
C THR A 11 36.34 11.41 -32.42
N LEU A 12 35.82 10.40 -31.72
CA LEU A 12 36.54 9.15 -31.49
C LEU A 12 36.31 8.17 -32.66
N PRO A 13 37.32 7.39 -33.07
CA PRO A 13 37.23 6.47 -34.20
C PRO A 13 36.47 5.17 -33.83
N LEU A 14 35.63 4.71 -34.78
CA LEU A 14 34.95 3.43 -34.76
C LEU A 14 35.97 2.28 -34.84
N GLY A 15 36.15 1.58 -33.74
CA GLY A 15 36.90 0.31 -33.69
C GLY A 15 36.04 -0.84 -34.20
N GLN A 16 36.56 -1.57 -35.19
CA GLN A 16 36.00 -2.78 -35.77
C GLN A 16 35.85 -3.87 -34.70
N VAL A 17 34.60 -4.34 -34.46
CA VAL A 17 34.33 -5.55 -33.65
C VAL A 17 34.37 -6.76 -34.57
N LYS A 18 35.33 -7.63 -34.34
CA LYS A 18 35.44 -8.96 -34.94
C LYS A 18 34.23 -9.80 -34.51
N GLN A 19 33.49 -10.31 -35.50
CA GLN A 19 32.50 -11.37 -35.33
C GLN A 19 33.25 -12.67 -34.97
N SER A 20 33.06 -13.15 -33.76
CA SER A 20 33.37 -14.53 -33.37
C SER A 20 32.05 -15.23 -33.08
N GLY A 21 31.73 -16.24 -33.89
CA GLY A 21 30.53 -17.05 -33.75
C GLY A 21 30.56 -17.79 -32.41
N ALA A 22 29.45 -17.68 -31.69
CA ALA A 22 29.11 -18.56 -30.58
C ALA A 22 27.68 -19.05 -30.78
N GLU A 23 27.51 -20.33 -30.76
CA GLU A 23 26.31 -21.10 -30.94
C GLU A 23 25.16 -20.61 -30.06
N ILE A 24 23.99 -20.46 -30.67
CA ILE A 24 22.73 -20.23 -29.96
C ILE A 24 22.33 -21.57 -29.34
N VAL A 25 22.64 -21.75 -28.07
CA VAL A 25 21.98 -22.75 -27.25
C VAL A 25 20.66 -22.17 -26.81
N SER A 26 19.59 -22.59 -27.49
CA SER A 26 18.20 -22.32 -27.06
C SER A 26 17.94 -23.10 -25.77
N GLY A 27 18.21 -22.45 -24.64
CA GLY A 27 17.80 -22.88 -23.31
C GLY A 27 16.66 -22.00 -22.85
N ASP A 28 15.43 -22.49 -23.07
CA ASP A 28 14.21 -21.96 -22.48
C ASP A 28 14.28 -22.05 -20.95
N ALA A 29 14.57 -20.95 -20.30
CA ALA A 29 14.49 -20.80 -18.85
C ALA A 29 14.17 -19.34 -18.51
N SER A 30 13.02 -18.85 -18.96
CA SER A 30 12.40 -17.62 -18.45
C SER A 30 11.77 -17.89 -17.08
N SER A 31 12.54 -18.34 -16.10
CA SER A 31 12.19 -18.14 -14.71
C SER A 31 12.57 -16.69 -14.36
N SER A 32 11.68 -15.76 -14.66
CA SER A 32 11.74 -14.42 -14.10
C SER A 32 11.69 -14.58 -12.58
N PHE A 33 12.86 -14.49 -11.93
CA PHE A 33 12.94 -14.33 -10.47
C PHE A 33 12.17 -13.06 -10.13
N GLU A 34 10.91 -13.20 -9.74
CA GLU A 34 10.14 -12.06 -9.24
C GLU A 34 10.85 -11.53 -8.00
N ILE A 35 11.48 -10.37 -8.15
CA ILE A 35 12.12 -9.68 -7.03
C ILE A 35 11.07 -9.47 -5.94
N THR A 36 11.34 -9.95 -4.72
CA THR A 36 10.41 -9.82 -3.59
C THR A 36 10.23 -8.36 -3.20
N ASN A 37 9.11 -8.04 -2.56
CA ASN A 37 8.85 -6.68 -2.09
C ASN A 37 9.86 -6.24 -1.03
N GLU A 38 10.34 -7.17 -0.22
CA GLU A 38 11.40 -6.97 0.78
C GLU A 38 12.70 -6.55 0.10
N ALA A 39 13.11 -7.28 -0.94
CA ALA A 39 14.31 -6.94 -1.72
C ALA A 39 14.19 -5.57 -2.40
N LEU A 40 12.99 -5.20 -2.86
CA LEU A 40 12.76 -3.87 -3.43
C LEU A 40 12.91 -2.77 -2.36
N ILE A 41 12.41 -2.96 -1.12
CA ILE A 41 12.61 -1.96 -0.06
C ILE A 41 14.09 -1.86 0.32
N GLU A 42 14.82 -2.99 0.38
CA GLU A 42 16.28 -2.95 0.60
C GLU A 42 16.99 -2.17 -0.51
N GLY A 43 16.58 -2.35 -1.78
CA GLY A 43 17.08 -1.52 -2.90
C GLY A 43 16.80 -0.02 -2.68
N VAL A 44 15.60 0.33 -2.22
CA VAL A 44 15.26 1.74 -1.92
C VAL A 44 16.14 2.31 -0.80
N LYS A 45 16.52 1.52 0.21
CA LYS A 45 17.42 1.97 1.29
C LYS A 45 18.78 2.42 0.77
N VAL A 46 19.27 1.78 -0.28
CA VAL A 46 20.56 2.12 -0.91
C VAL A 46 20.42 3.11 -2.07
N GLY A 47 19.22 3.65 -2.28
CA GLY A 47 18.95 4.70 -3.29
C GLY A 47 18.66 4.19 -4.70
N ASP A 48 18.33 2.90 -4.86
CA ASP A 48 17.96 2.32 -6.16
C ASP A 48 16.60 2.87 -6.63
N ARG A 49 16.63 3.62 -7.74
CA ARG A 49 15.45 4.23 -8.35
C ARG A 49 14.55 3.19 -9.03
N GLU A 50 15.12 2.13 -9.60
CA GLU A 50 14.36 1.07 -10.24
C GLU A 50 13.58 0.24 -9.22
N ALA A 51 14.15 -0.01 -8.04
CA ALA A 51 13.46 -0.62 -6.93
C ALA A 51 12.24 0.22 -6.49
N LEU A 52 12.40 1.54 -6.35
CA LEU A 52 11.30 2.45 -6.02
C LEU A 52 10.23 2.47 -7.12
N SER A 53 10.62 2.52 -8.39
CA SER A 53 9.71 2.46 -9.53
C SER A 53 8.92 1.15 -9.58
N SER A 54 9.56 0.04 -9.25
CA SER A 54 8.92 -1.27 -9.18
C SER A 54 7.92 -1.36 -8.03
N LEU A 55 8.25 -0.83 -6.86
CA LEU A 55 7.30 -0.69 -5.75
C LEU A 55 6.11 0.20 -6.13
N PHE A 56 6.36 1.31 -6.84
CA PHE A 56 5.30 2.19 -7.32
C PHE A 56 4.31 1.41 -8.20
N ARG A 57 4.79 0.70 -9.22
CA ARG A 57 3.94 -0.10 -10.11
C ARG A 57 3.10 -1.14 -9.36
N ARG A 58 3.65 -1.74 -8.30
CA ARG A 58 2.94 -2.77 -7.51
C ARG A 58 1.92 -2.21 -6.53
N PHE A 59 2.19 -1.05 -5.93
CA PHE A 59 1.41 -0.57 -4.79
C PHE A 59 0.60 0.70 -5.05
N ALA A 60 0.86 1.46 -6.13
CA ALA A 60 0.17 2.73 -6.37
C ALA A 60 -1.36 2.58 -6.41
N HIS A 61 -1.87 1.55 -7.09
CA HIS A 61 -3.31 1.29 -7.16
C HIS A 61 -3.91 0.95 -5.78
N LEU A 62 -3.23 0.11 -5.00
CA LEU A 62 -3.67 -0.24 -3.64
C LEU A 62 -3.71 0.99 -2.73
N ILE A 63 -2.66 1.83 -2.79
CA ILE A 63 -2.58 3.06 -1.99
C ILE A 63 -3.68 4.04 -2.41
N ARG A 64 -3.93 4.21 -3.71
CA ARG A 64 -5.03 5.04 -4.22
C ARG A 64 -6.37 4.57 -3.69
N ASN A 65 -6.67 3.27 -3.75
CA ASN A 65 -7.92 2.71 -3.25
C ASN A 65 -8.10 2.95 -1.74
N ILE A 66 -7.04 2.87 -0.95
CA ILE A 66 -7.06 3.24 0.48
C ILE A 66 -7.38 4.73 0.61
N GLY A 67 -6.72 5.57 -0.19
CA GLY A 67 -6.93 7.03 -0.19
C GLY A 67 -8.37 7.41 -0.54
N GLU A 68 -8.90 6.94 -1.66
CA GLU A 68 -10.27 7.23 -2.10
C GLU A 68 -11.32 6.86 -1.03
N ARG A 69 -11.10 5.75 -0.35
CA ARG A 69 -11.99 5.28 0.71
C ARG A 69 -11.96 6.17 1.95
N ILE A 70 -10.77 6.59 2.40
CA ILE A 70 -10.59 7.38 3.62
C ILE A 70 -10.85 8.86 3.36
N LEU A 71 -10.34 9.39 2.26
CA LEU A 71 -10.42 10.82 1.92
C LEU A 71 -11.72 11.15 1.20
N ARG A 72 -12.32 10.17 0.50
CA ARG A 72 -13.54 10.34 -0.32
C ARG A 72 -13.37 11.42 -1.38
N ASP A 73 -12.14 11.60 -1.83
CA ASP A 73 -11.75 12.51 -2.87
C ASP A 73 -10.62 11.89 -3.70
N ARG A 74 -10.84 11.85 -5.02
CA ARG A 74 -9.91 11.19 -5.94
C ARG A 74 -8.61 11.98 -6.14
N VAL A 75 -8.72 13.30 -6.15
CA VAL A 75 -7.53 14.17 -6.29
C VAL A 75 -6.65 14.03 -5.05
N GLU A 76 -7.26 14.09 -3.88
CA GLU A 76 -6.57 13.89 -2.60
C GLU A 76 -5.96 12.47 -2.49
N ALA A 77 -6.61 11.46 -3.08
CA ALA A 77 -6.08 10.10 -3.12
C ALA A 77 -4.86 9.97 -4.05
N ASP A 78 -4.83 10.67 -5.18
CA ASP A 78 -3.68 10.72 -6.07
C ASP A 78 -2.48 11.43 -5.42
N ASP A 79 -2.72 12.52 -4.71
CA ASP A 79 -1.69 13.20 -3.91
C ASP A 79 -1.17 12.31 -2.78
N LEU A 80 -2.07 11.55 -2.13
CA LEU A 80 -1.68 10.58 -1.10
C LEU A 80 -0.71 9.52 -1.65
N VAL A 81 -0.92 9.03 -2.88
CA VAL A 81 0.03 8.09 -3.50
C VAL A 81 1.42 8.69 -3.54
N GLN A 82 1.57 9.95 -3.98
CA GLN A 82 2.85 10.63 -4.03
C GLN A 82 3.46 10.79 -2.63
N GLU A 83 2.68 11.22 -1.64
CA GLU A 83 3.12 11.39 -0.25
C GLU A 83 3.63 10.07 0.37
N VAL A 84 2.92 8.97 0.14
CA VAL A 84 3.30 7.65 0.63
C VAL A 84 4.64 7.20 0.02
N PHE A 85 4.83 7.37 -1.29
CA PHE A 85 6.11 7.00 -1.92
C PHE A 85 7.27 7.91 -1.52
N LEU A 86 7.03 9.20 -1.32
CA LEU A 86 8.02 10.11 -0.73
C LEU A 86 8.38 9.70 0.71
N TYR A 87 7.40 9.27 1.50
CA TYR A 87 7.65 8.73 2.83
C TYR A 87 8.46 7.44 2.79
N ILE A 88 8.08 6.48 1.94
CA ILE A 88 8.81 5.22 1.74
C ILE A 88 10.26 5.51 1.35
N HIS A 89 10.49 6.39 0.37
CA HIS A 89 11.83 6.77 -0.05
C HIS A 89 12.68 7.34 1.10
N ARG A 90 12.10 8.21 1.92
CA ARG A 90 12.82 8.87 3.04
C ARG A 90 12.99 7.97 4.27
N LYS A 91 12.07 7.03 4.48
CA LYS A 91 11.95 6.26 5.72
C LYS A 91 12.08 4.75 5.51
N SER A 92 12.54 4.30 4.34
CA SER A 92 12.80 2.88 4.04
C SER A 92 13.69 2.19 5.09
N VAL A 93 14.63 2.92 5.69
CA VAL A 93 15.50 2.42 6.78
C VAL A 93 14.72 1.97 8.03
N LEU A 94 13.48 2.43 8.21
CA LEU A 94 12.61 2.01 9.32
C LEU A 94 11.96 0.63 9.06
N PHE A 95 11.99 0.16 7.83
CA PHE A 95 11.50 -1.16 7.51
C PHE A 95 12.42 -2.24 8.06
N ASP A 96 11.83 -3.21 8.75
CA ASP A 96 12.51 -4.37 9.35
C ASP A 96 11.73 -5.63 8.96
N SER A 97 12.31 -6.45 8.11
CA SER A 97 11.69 -7.68 7.62
C SER A 97 11.41 -8.71 8.72
N ALA A 98 12.13 -8.63 9.86
CA ALA A 98 11.87 -9.47 11.03
C ALA A 98 10.54 -9.12 11.74
N LYS A 99 10.04 -7.88 11.56
CA LYS A 99 8.80 -7.39 12.19
C LYS A 99 7.56 -7.59 11.33
N GLY A 100 7.73 -7.86 10.04
CA GLY A 100 6.60 -8.08 9.13
C GLY A 100 6.96 -7.94 7.67
N SER A 101 6.00 -8.26 6.79
CA SER A 101 6.20 -8.18 5.35
C SER A 101 6.27 -6.73 4.87
N ALA A 102 7.02 -6.51 3.78
CA ALA A 102 7.10 -5.24 3.08
C ALA A 102 5.71 -4.70 2.69
N ARG A 103 4.84 -5.58 2.23
CA ARG A 103 3.46 -5.23 1.88
C ARG A 103 2.68 -4.70 3.08
N SER A 104 2.75 -5.38 4.23
CA SER A 104 2.08 -4.93 5.46
C SER A 104 2.59 -3.55 5.90
N TRP A 105 3.89 -3.32 5.80
CA TRP A 105 4.50 -2.05 6.14
C TRP A 105 4.02 -0.91 5.21
N VAL A 106 4.01 -1.14 3.89
CA VAL A 106 3.50 -0.16 2.91
C VAL A 106 2.03 0.18 3.17
N VAL A 107 1.20 -0.84 3.43
CA VAL A 107 -0.22 -0.65 3.76
C VAL A 107 -0.38 0.16 5.04
N GLN A 108 0.39 -0.14 6.09
CA GLN A 108 0.38 0.62 7.34
C GLN A 108 0.76 2.09 7.13
N VAL A 109 1.79 2.36 6.32
CA VAL A 109 2.18 3.72 5.95
C VAL A 109 1.03 4.42 5.22
N ALA A 110 0.40 3.77 4.23
CA ALA A 110 -0.71 4.33 3.47
C ALA A 110 -1.89 4.71 4.37
N TYR A 111 -2.32 3.84 5.27
CA TYR A 111 -3.39 4.17 6.24
C TYR A 111 -3.00 5.33 7.15
N THR A 112 -1.78 5.32 7.68
CA THR A 112 -1.30 6.37 8.58
C THR A 112 -1.30 7.74 7.89
N GLN A 113 -0.78 7.82 6.67
CA GLN A 113 -0.76 9.06 5.89
C GLN A 113 -2.18 9.50 5.49
N ALA A 114 -3.04 8.57 5.09
CA ALA A 114 -4.42 8.88 4.72
C ALA A 114 -5.22 9.48 5.90
N PHE A 115 -5.13 8.90 7.09
CA PHE A 115 -5.79 9.45 8.28
C PHE A 115 -5.20 10.79 8.72
N LEU A 116 -3.87 10.96 8.60
CA LEU A 116 -3.21 12.24 8.89
C LEU A 116 -3.70 13.33 7.91
N ARG A 117 -3.73 13.05 6.61
CA ARG A 117 -4.23 13.97 5.60
C ARG A 117 -5.70 14.31 5.82
N ARG A 118 -6.54 13.33 6.08
CA ARG A 118 -7.97 13.57 6.42
C ARG A 118 -8.14 14.50 7.62
N ARG A 119 -7.31 14.32 8.66
CA ARG A 119 -7.32 15.20 9.84
C ARG A 119 -6.96 16.64 9.46
N LEU A 120 -5.93 16.82 8.62
CA LEU A 120 -5.51 18.15 8.15
C LEU A 120 -6.62 18.82 7.32
N LEU A 121 -7.21 18.10 6.37
CA LEU A 121 -8.31 18.61 5.54
C LEU A 121 -9.52 19.02 6.38
N LYS A 122 -9.88 18.23 7.40
CA LYS A 122 -10.95 18.61 8.34
C LYS A 122 -10.62 19.87 9.15
N SER A 123 -9.37 20.03 9.58
CA SER A 123 -8.95 21.19 10.37
C SER A 123 -8.96 22.50 9.56
N HIS A 124 -8.79 22.43 8.25
CA HIS A 124 -8.82 23.58 7.35
C HIS A 124 -10.23 23.97 6.87
N GLY A 125 -11.28 23.34 7.39
CA GLY A 125 -12.68 23.63 7.02
C GLY A 125 -13.06 23.26 5.59
N PHE A 126 -12.10 22.92 4.77
CA PHE A 126 -12.26 22.61 3.35
C PHE A 126 -13.08 21.32 3.11
N TYR A 127 -12.99 20.39 4.03
CA TYR A 127 -13.62 19.08 3.88
C TYR A 127 -15.12 19.07 4.22
N LEU A 128 -15.58 19.97 5.08
CA LEU A 128 -16.98 20.00 5.50
C LEU A 128 -17.91 20.56 4.41
N SER A 129 -17.45 21.56 3.64
CA SER A 129 -18.22 22.09 2.53
C SER A 129 -18.28 21.12 1.34
N ALA A 130 -17.17 20.45 1.03
CA ALA A 130 -17.09 19.51 -0.09
C ALA A 130 -17.87 18.21 0.13
N ILE A 131 -18.02 17.76 1.39
CA ILE A 131 -18.82 16.58 1.74
C ILE A 131 -20.31 16.93 1.83
N ALA A 132 -20.66 18.13 2.27
CA ALA A 132 -22.05 18.59 2.37
C ALA A 132 -22.67 18.82 0.99
N ASP A 133 -21.88 19.23 -0.01
CA ASP A 133 -22.35 19.47 -1.40
C ASP A 133 -22.31 18.21 -2.29
N ARG A 134 -21.62 17.17 -1.90
CA ARG A 134 -21.65 15.88 -2.59
C ARG A 134 -22.79 15.04 -2.03
N SER A 135 -23.96 15.17 -2.68
CA SER A 135 -25.00 14.14 -2.62
C SER A 135 -24.36 12.76 -2.83
N PRO A 136 -24.83 11.71 -2.12
CA PRO A 136 -24.29 10.36 -2.24
C PRO A 136 -24.35 9.75 -3.65
N GLU A 137 -24.85 10.48 -4.64
CA GLU A 137 -25.10 10.05 -6.01
C GLU A 137 -23.96 10.38 -7.00
N THR A 138 -22.92 11.11 -6.61
CA THR A 138 -21.84 11.42 -7.54
C THR A 138 -20.76 10.35 -7.47
N ASP A 139 -20.97 9.29 -8.24
CA ASP A 139 -20.00 8.40 -8.91
C ASP A 139 -18.82 7.82 -8.11
N CYS A 140 -18.90 7.78 -6.78
CA CYS A 140 -18.21 6.75 -6.04
C CYS A 140 -19.09 5.50 -6.14
N GLN A 141 -18.93 4.71 -7.19
CA GLN A 141 -19.45 3.35 -7.20
C GLN A 141 -19.14 2.74 -5.84
N PRO A 142 -20.14 2.22 -5.11
CA PRO A 142 -19.85 1.50 -3.89
C PRO A 142 -18.88 0.41 -4.31
N TYR A 143 -17.63 0.56 -3.89
CA TYR A 143 -16.57 -0.41 -4.17
C TYR A 143 -17.17 -1.76 -3.79
N SER A 144 -17.43 -2.59 -4.81
CA SER A 144 -18.04 -3.88 -4.55
C SER A 144 -17.08 -4.60 -3.62
N GLY A 145 -17.57 -5.07 -2.47
CA GLY A 145 -16.75 -5.77 -1.48
C GLY A 145 -15.91 -6.90 -2.10
N ALA A 146 -16.26 -7.36 -3.31
CA ALA A 146 -15.57 -8.36 -4.10
C ALA A 146 -14.14 -7.97 -4.55
N GLU A 147 -13.89 -6.71 -4.94
CA GLU A 147 -12.53 -6.30 -5.38
C GLU A 147 -11.58 -6.06 -4.21
N TYR A 148 -12.12 -5.68 -3.06
CA TYR A 148 -11.33 -5.56 -1.84
C TYR A 148 -11.00 -6.92 -1.22
N ASP A 149 -11.95 -7.80 -1.26
CA ASP A 149 -11.79 -9.20 -0.86
C ASP A 149 -10.60 -9.83 -1.60
N GLN A 150 -10.46 -9.59 -2.91
CA GLN A 150 -9.30 -10.05 -3.68
C GLN A 150 -7.97 -9.46 -3.22
N SER A 151 -7.91 -8.22 -2.76
CA SER A 151 -6.67 -7.57 -2.32
C SER A 151 -6.21 -8.04 -0.94
N VAL A 152 -7.14 -8.26 -0.02
CA VAL A 152 -6.87 -8.80 1.32
C VAL A 152 -6.78 -10.32 1.29
N GLU A 153 -7.62 -10.99 0.50
CA GLU A 153 -7.59 -12.42 0.25
C GLU A 153 -6.29 -12.87 -0.40
N GLY A 154 -5.72 -12.07 -1.31
CA GLY A 154 -4.40 -12.32 -1.89
C GLY A 154 -3.26 -12.22 -0.87
N LEU A 155 -3.49 -11.61 0.31
CA LEU A 155 -2.49 -11.53 1.40
C LEU A 155 -2.45 -12.81 2.25
N PHE A 156 -3.61 -13.39 2.56
CA PHE A 156 -3.74 -14.43 3.58
C PHE A 156 -4.33 -15.74 3.07
N GLY A 157 -4.84 -15.75 1.83
CA GLY A 157 -5.64 -16.83 1.28
C GLY A 157 -7.09 -16.80 1.78
N ARG A 158 -8.02 -16.99 0.87
CA ARG A 158 -9.47 -16.86 1.08
C ARG A 158 -9.97 -17.58 2.33
N SER A 159 -9.59 -18.83 2.49
CA SER A 159 -10.06 -19.70 3.58
C SER A 159 -9.56 -19.24 4.95
N SER A 160 -8.29 -18.85 5.08
CA SER A 160 -7.71 -18.42 6.36
C SER A 160 -8.28 -17.07 6.83
N TRP A 161 -8.53 -16.18 5.89
CA TRP A 161 -9.11 -14.86 6.19
C TRP A 161 -10.55 -14.97 6.72
N HIS A 162 -11.40 -15.75 6.05
CA HIS A 162 -12.78 -15.98 6.51
C HIS A 162 -12.83 -16.61 7.90
N LYS A 163 -12.04 -17.66 8.15
CA LYS A 163 -11.92 -18.26 9.48
C LYS A 163 -11.48 -17.26 10.55
N ALA A 164 -10.49 -16.41 10.21
CA ALA A 164 -10.03 -15.41 11.15
C ALA A 164 -11.12 -14.38 11.48
N LEU A 165 -11.93 -13.97 10.52
CA LEU A 165 -13.07 -13.07 10.75
C LEU A 165 -14.16 -13.70 11.61
N GLU A 166 -14.39 -15.00 11.51
CA GLU A 166 -15.37 -15.74 12.34
C GLU A 166 -14.98 -15.76 13.83
N THR A 167 -13.69 -15.61 14.15
CA THR A 167 -13.24 -15.55 15.55
C THR A 167 -13.55 -14.24 16.25
N LEU A 168 -13.91 -13.21 15.50
CA LEU A 168 -14.22 -11.88 16.02
C LEU A 168 -15.65 -11.82 16.58
N THR A 169 -15.83 -11.04 17.65
CA THR A 169 -17.19 -10.63 18.04
C THR A 169 -17.76 -9.66 17.01
N GLU A 170 -19.09 -9.51 16.99
CA GLU A 170 -19.74 -8.59 16.05
C GLU A 170 -19.23 -7.17 16.20
N GLU A 171 -19.04 -6.69 17.44
CA GLU A 171 -18.53 -5.34 17.71
C GLU A 171 -17.07 -5.17 17.23
N GLN A 172 -16.24 -6.21 17.36
CA GLN A 172 -14.88 -6.18 16.86
C GLN A 172 -14.87 -6.16 15.33
N ARG A 173 -15.67 -7.00 14.69
CA ARG A 173 -15.79 -7.08 13.24
C ARG A 173 -16.30 -5.76 12.67
N GLU A 174 -17.38 -5.22 13.22
CA GLU A 174 -17.97 -3.96 12.77
C GLU A 174 -17.02 -2.78 12.98
N THR A 175 -16.34 -2.73 14.13
CA THR A 175 -15.31 -1.68 14.38
C THR A 175 -14.19 -1.73 13.34
N LEU A 176 -13.66 -2.92 13.03
CA LEU A 176 -12.62 -3.09 12.02
C LEU A 176 -13.14 -2.76 10.62
N ARG A 177 -14.36 -3.17 10.30
CA ARG A 177 -15.02 -2.85 9.03
C ARG A 177 -15.14 -1.34 8.82
N LEU A 178 -15.71 -0.64 9.78
CA LEU A 178 -15.88 0.82 9.72
C LEU A 178 -14.53 1.55 9.63
N HIS A 179 -13.52 1.08 10.35
CA HIS A 179 -12.21 1.72 10.35
C HIS A 179 -11.43 1.48 9.04
N PHE A 180 -11.23 0.23 8.67
CA PHE A 180 -10.38 -0.11 7.54
C PHE A 180 -11.08 -0.06 6.18
N PHE A 181 -12.38 -0.33 6.14
CA PHE A 181 -13.12 -0.41 4.89
C PHE A 181 -13.93 0.85 4.58
N GLU A 182 -14.45 1.52 5.57
CA GLU A 182 -15.22 2.75 5.37
C GLU A 182 -14.46 4.02 5.79
N GLY A 183 -13.25 3.86 6.36
CA GLY A 183 -12.36 4.96 6.68
C GLY A 183 -12.83 5.86 7.82
N TYR A 184 -13.69 5.37 8.72
CA TYR A 184 -14.11 6.13 9.88
C TYR A 184 -13.00 6.21 10.93
N THR A 185 -12.87 7.35 11.58
CA THR A 185 -12.05 7.52 12.78
C THR A 185 -12.71 6.86 13.98
N PHE A 186 -11.95 6.57 15.04
CA PHE A 186 -12.53 5.98 16.25
C PHE A 186 -13.60 6.86 16.92
N ALA A 187 -13.50 8.18 16.80
CA ALA A 187 -14.52 9.10 17.29
C ALA A 187 -15.83 8.97 16.50
N GLU A 188 -15.74 8.93 15.17
CA GLU A 188 -16.91 8.76 14.29
C GLU A 188 -17.55 7.37 14.47
N ILE A 189 -16.73 6.32 14.71
CA ILE A 189 -17.23 4.97 15.01
C ILE A 189 -17.97 4.97 16.36
N ALA A 190 -17.43 5.66 17.36
CA ALA A 190 -18.06 5.79 18.67
C ALA A 190 -19.45 6.43 18.58
N GLU A 191 -19.58 7.50 17.82
CA GLU A 191 -20.87 8.15 17.53
C GLU A 191 -21.81 7.21 16.77
N LYS A 192 -21.32 6.58 15.68
CA LYS A 192 -22.11 5.72 14.81
C LYS A 192 -22.66 4.47 15.52
N LEU A 193 -21.85 3.87 16.40
CA LEU A 193 -22.23 2.67 17.15
C LEU A 193 -22.81 2.97 18.54
N ASN A 194 -22.97 4.24 18.89
CA ASN A 194 -23.40 4.70 20.20
C ASN A 194 -22.58 4.06 21.34
N GLN A 195 -21.25 4.07 21.17
CA GLN A 195 -20.29 3.51 22.13
C GLN A 195 -19.31 4.59 22.59
N THR A 196 -18.57 4.30 23.66
CA THR A 196 -17.49 5.19 24.10
C THR A 196 -16.26 5.03 23.19
N HIS A 197 -15.52 6.10 22.99
CA HIS A 197 -14.25 6.07 22.23
C HIS A 197 -13.28 5.01 22.78
N THR A 198 -13.27 4.78 24.10
CA THR A 198 -12.44 3.77 24.76
C THR A 198 -12.85 2.36 24.35
N ASN A 199 -14.16 2.07 24.31
CA ASN A 199 -14.67 0.77 23.86
C ASN A 199 -14.32 0.48 22.42
N VAL A 200 -14.51 1.46 21.54
CA VAL A 200 -14.14 1.33 20.12
C VAL A 200 -12.65 1.00 19.95
N ARG A 201 -11.77 1.73 20.68
CA ARG A 201 -10.34 1.40 20.68
C ARG A 201 -10.06 0.00 21.19
N HIS A 202 -10.74 -0.42 22.25
CA HIS A 202 -10.60 -1.76 22.80
C HIS A 202 -11.04 -2.82 21.78
N HIS A 203 -12.19 -2.66 21.15
CA HIS A 203 -12.67 -3.57 20.10
C HIS A 203 -11.68 -3.65 18.91
N HIS A 204 -11.16 -2.51 18.48
CA HIS A 204 -10.16 -2.45 17.41
C HIS A 204 -8.88 -3.24 17.77
N TYR A 205 -8.26 -2.96 18.93
CA TYR A 205 -7.01 -3.63 19.30
C TYR A 205 -7.20 -5.12 19.57
N ARG A 206 -8.28 -5.50 20.27
CA ARG A 206 -8.59 -6.91 20.53
C ARG A 206 -8.93 -7.66 19.24
N GLY A 207 -9.63 -7.02 18.32
CA GLY A 207 -9.92 -7.61 17.02
C GLY A 207 -8.64 -7.87 16.22
N LEU A 208 -7.73 -6.90 16.15
CA LEU A 208 -6.45 -7.08 15.46
C LEU A 208 -5.58 -8.15 16.13
N GLU A 209 -5.53 -8.21 17.45
CA GLU A 209 -4.80 -9.24 18.20
C GLU A 209 -5.29 -10.66 17.85
N LYS A 210 -6.62 -10.86 17.84
CA LYS A 210 -7.23 -12.14 17.45
C LYS A 210 -6.91 -12.52 16.01
N LEU A 211 -7.07 -11.57 15.07
CA LEU A 211 -6.75 -11.80 13.66
C LEU A 211 -5.27 -12.20 13.49
N ARG A 212 -4.36 -11.47 14.14
CA ARG A 212 -2.93 -11.77 14.07
C ARG A 212 -2.62 -13.18 14.60
N LYS A 213 -3.20 -13.55 15.74
CA LYS A 213 -3.00 -14.87 16.32
C LYS A 213 -3.48 -15.97 15.38
N GLN A 214 -4.71 -15.86 14.88
CA GLN A 214 -5.31 -16.85 14.00
C GLN A 214 -4.53 -17.03 12.69
N LEU A 215 -4.13 -15.92 12.06
CA LEU A 215 -3.37 -15.97 10.82
C LEU A 215 -1.95 -16.54 11.01
N SER A 216 -1.32 -16.29 12.17
CA SER A 216 -0.02 -16.88 12.50
C SER A 216 -0.11 -18.39 12.73
N GLU A 217 -1.17 -18.86 13.37
CA GLU A 217 -1.43 -20.29 13.59
C GLU A 217 -1.68 -21.02 12.27
N ASP A 218 -2.46 -20.41 11.36
CA ASP A 218 -2.72 -20.97 10.03
C ASP A 218 -1.46 -21.06 9.15
N GLU A 219 -0.54 -20.09 9.25
CA GLU A 219 0.75 -20.14 8.54
C GLU A 219 1.65 -21.26 9.08
N LEU A 220 1.69 -21.46 10.39
CA LEU A 220 2.45 -22.56 11.02
C LEU A 220 1.90 -23.93 10.59
N ASN A 221 0.59 -24.09 10.59
CA ASN A 221 -0.06 -25.33 10.18
C ASN A 221 0.20 -25.66 8.70
N LYS A 222 0.21 -24.66 7.82
CA LYS A 222 0.56 -24.85 6.40
C LYS A 222 1.98 -25.34 6.20
N ARG A 223 2.94 -24.83 6.98
CA ARG A 223 4.36 -25.23 6.92
C ARG A 223 4.60 -26.65 7.46
N SER A 224 3.77 -27.10 8.40
CA SER A 224 3.86 -28.44 8.98
C SER A 224 3.21 -29.53 8.13
N SER A 225 2.44 -29.15 7.09
CA SER A 225 1.72 -30.08 6.21
C SER A 225 2.39 -30.25 4.84
N THR A 226 3.56 -29.65 4.61
CA THR A 226 4.38 -29.76 3.40
C THR A 226 5.69 -30.46 3.67
#